data_0e19c4ba3d02b747ebe69320f0ff89e4
#
_entry.id   0e19c4ba3d02b747ebe69320f0ff89e4
#
_cell.length_a   1.000
_cell.length_b   1.000
_cell.length_c   1.000
_cell.angle_alpha   90.00
_cell.angle_beta   90.00
_cell.angle_gamma   90.00
#
_symmetry.space_group_name_H-M   'P 1'
#
loop_
_entity.id
_entity.type
_entity.pdbx_description
1 polymer ?
#
loop_
_entity_poly.entity_id
_entity_poly.type
_entity_poly.pdbx_seq_one_letter_code
_entity_poly.pdbx_strand_id
1 'polypeptide(L)'
;SAGLHFREFTDGMRAKGLKTVLDIVANHGSPSFSMPNDQPKYGEIYDRDGKLIADHQNLEPEQLDPANNPLHAFFFAKKDLAQLSNVDDTSPVVRDYFVAAYSHWIDEGADAFRIDTIRHVGLPFWKEFSDRIRAKRPGFFLFGEAFDHDATKIAPFTLAENGAISVLDFPLKAELVKVFSREDADYGEIAKALFLKDGPYRNVYELMTFYDNHDMARLDASDEGFIDAHNFLFTARGIPVVYYGSESGFMRGTAEHAGNRNYFGVEGIAAAKASPIRTALMEVAEVRRSSIALQRGVQLPIEMAGERAAFWRVYQHGDTHQIALVLLNKGDAETRFAISGMQSGEWTSAFDGHLRRVDVGGEANIVVGAHSVEVLLLDAVVTAPGLVAQLR
;
A
#
# COMPACT_ATOMS: atom_id res chain seq x y z
N SER A 1 -9.83 -9.12 -21.11
CA SER A 1 -11.08 -9.21 -21.87
C SER A 1 -10.82 -8.75 -23.29
N ALA A 2 -10.89 -9.67 -24.23
CA ALA A 2 -10.69 -9.35 -25.65
C ALA A 2 -11.71 -8.27 -26.09
N GLY A 3 -11.21 -7.17 -26.68
CA GLY A 3 -12.03 -6.12 -27.24
C GLY A 3 -12.46 -4.99 -26.29
N LEU A 4 -12.07 -5.03 -25.01
CA LEU A 4 -12.33 -3.93 -24.09
C LEU A 4 -11.14 -2.96 -24.09
N HIS A 5 -11.40 -1.70 -24.43
CA HIS A 5 -10.39 -0.65 -24.32
C HIS A 5 -10.17 -0.24 -22.87
N PHE A 6 -8.95 0.23 -22.53
CA PHE A 6 -8.62 0.64 -21.17
C PHE A 6 -9.57 1.73 -20.64
N ARG A 7 -9.94 2.69 -21.49
CA ARG A 7 -10.92 3.73 -21.12
C ARG A 7 -12.29 3.14 -20.75
N GLU A 8 -12.79 2.18 -21.50
CA GLU A 8 -14.07 1.53 -21.17
C GLU A 8 -14.00 0.80 -19.82
N PHE A 9 -12.84 0.17 -19.53
CA PHE A 9 -12.59 -0.43 -18.23
C PHE A 9 -12.58 0.60 -17.10
N THR A 10 -11.81 1.69 -17.24
CA THR A 10 -11.70 2.73 -16.20
C THR A 10 -13.03 3.44 -15.98
N ASP A 11 -13.81 3.70 -17.02
CA ASP A 11 -15.14 4.29 -16.93
C ASP A 11 -16.12 3.33 -16.23
N GLY A 12 -16.06 2.05 -16.54
CA GLY A 12 -16.85 1.01 -15.87
C GLY A 12 -16.53 0.88 -14.39
N MET A 13 -15.26 0.98 -14.02
CA MET A 13 -14.83 0.99 -12.61
C MET A 13 -15.32 2.24 -11.88
N ARG A 14 -15.17 3.40 -12.50
CA ARG A 14 -15.61 4.69 -11.93
C ARG A 14 -17.12 4.74 -11.73
N ALA A 15 -17.90 4.18 -12.65
CA ALA A 15 -19.35 4.06 -12.50
C ALA A 15 -19.78 3.21 -11.28
N LYS A 16 -18.88 2.35 -10.77
CA LYS A 16 -19.05 1.57 -9.55
C LYS A 16 -18.43 2.22 -8.31
N GLY A 17 -17.95 3.46 -8.41
CA GLY A 17 -17.26 4.16 -7.32
C GLY A 17 -15.82 3.67 -7.06
N LEU A 18 -15.25 2.89 -7.98
CA LEU A 18 -13.90 2.36 -7.89
C LEU A 18 -12.91 3.22 -8.69
N LYS A 19 -11.67 3.29 -8.21
CA LYS A 19 -10.56 3.94 -8.92
C LYS A 19 -9.63 2.88 -9.50
N THR A 20 -8.98 3.23 -10.60
CA THR A 20 -8.02 2.36 -11.29
C THR A 20 -6.61 2.84 -11.01
N VAL A 21 -5.81 1.99 -10.39
CA VAL A 21 -4.36 2.19 -10.22
C VAL A 21 -3.65 1.41 -11.33
N LEU A 22 -2.86 2.09 -12.15
CA LEU A 22 -2.05 1.45 -13.18
C LEU A 22 -0.66 1.15 -12.62
N ASP A 23 -0.20 -0.08 -12.80
CA ASP A 23 1.18 -0.48 -12.51
C ASP A 23 2.08 -0.05 -13.65
N ILE A 24 3.13 0.71 -13.34
CA ILE A 24 4.04 1.32 -14.30
C ILE A 24 5.50 0.99 -13.97
N VAL A 25 6.34 0.98 -14.98
CA VAL A 25 7.79 0.76 -14.85
C VAL A 25 8.56 1.81 -15.65
N ALA A 26 9.68 2.31 -15.09
CA ALA A 26 10.58 3.23 -15.79
C ALA A 26 12.05 2.84 -15.66
N ASN A 27 12.34 1.70 -15.02
CA ASN A 27 13.70 1.20 -14.85
C ASN A 27 14.17 0.38 -16.03
N HIS A 28 13.30 -0.45 -16.58
CA HIS A 28 13.71 -1.45 -17.56
C HIS A 28 12.68 -1.68 -18.65
N GLY A 29 13.16 -2.20 -19.76
CA GLY A 29 12.34 -2.76 -20.81
C GLY A 29 12.40 -4.30 -20.78
N SER A 30 11.54 -4.91 -21.55
CA SER A 30 11.51 -6.34 -21.81
C SER A 30 11.53 -6.53 -23.34
N PRO A 31 12.13 -7.59 -23.82
CA PRO A 31 12.77 -8.70 -23.15
C PRO A 31 14.24 -8.45 -22.81
N SER A 32 14.82 -9.49 -22.22
CA SER A 32 16.18 -9.51 -21.74
C SER A 32 17.23 -9.60 -22.85
N PHE A 33 18.46 -9.22 -22.53
CA PHE A 33 19.65 -9.38 -23.39
C PHE A 33 19.98 -10.84 -23.75
N SER A 34 19.44 -11.81 -23.04
CA SER A 34 19.64 -13.24 -23.34
C SER A 34 18.84 -13.75 -24.53
N MET A 35 17.98 -12.93 -25.13
CA MET A 35 17.23 -13.30 -26.31
C MET A 35 18.16 -13.35 -27.54
N PRO A 36 17.90 -14.26 -28.51
CA PRO A 36 18.66 -14.30 -29.76
C PRO A 36 18.64 -12.98 -30.53
N ASN A 37 19.78 -12.54 -31.03
CA ASN A 37 19.93 -11.26 -31.74
C ASN A 37 19.17 -11.22 -33.09
N ASP A 38 18.81 -12.37 -33.62
CA ASP A 38 18.05 -12.51 -34.86
C ASP A 38 16.54 -12.39 -34.67
N GLN A 39 16.09 -12.25 -33.42
CA GLN A 39 14.69 -11.97 -33.13
C GLN A 39 14.41 -10.47 -33.18
N PRO A 40 13.58 -10.02 -34.14
CA PRO A 40 13.31 -8.60 -34.29
C PRO A 40 12.36 -8.07 -33.20
N LYS A 41 12.41 -6.74 -33.00
CA LYS A 41 11.44 -5.95 -32.23
C LYS A 41 11.46 -6.08 -30.73
N TYR A 42 12.33 -6.83 -30.14
CA TYR A 42 12.36 -6.97 -28.69
C TYR A 42 12.85 -5.71 -27.96
N GLY A 43 13.83 -5.00 -28.48
CA GLY A 43 14.34 -3.76 -27.91
C GLY A 43 13.77 -2.50 -28.54
N GLU A 44 12.91 -2.61 -29.54
CA GLU A 44 12.36 -1.47 -30.27
C GLU A 44 11.39 -0.67 -29.39
N ILE A 45 11.63 0.64 -29.28
CA ILE A 45 10.76 1.61 -28.61
C ILE A 45 10.35 2.65 -29.63
N TYR A 46 9.05 2.89 -29.72
CA TYR A 46 8.44 3.84 -30.65
C TYR A 46 7.82 5.01 -29.90
N ASP A 47 7.93 6.20 -30.48
CA ASP A 47 7.18 7.36 -30.01
C ASP A 47 5.70 7.29 -30.39
N ARG A 48 4.93 8.29 -29.96
CA ARG A 48 3.49 8.40 -30.24
C ARG A 48 3.13 8.45 -31.73
N ASP A 49 4.06 8.88 -32.57
CA ASP A 49 3.87 9.04 -34.02
C ASP A 49 4.34 7.79 -34.79
N GLY A 50 4.77 6.75 -34.06
CA GLY A 50 5.24 5.48 -34.61
C GLY A 50 6.66 5.52 -35.15
N LYS A 51 7.44 6.51 -34.78
CA LYS A 51 8.86 6.60 -35.13
C LYS A 51 9.69 5.77 -34.13
N LEU A 52 10.57 4.92 -34.67
CA LEU A 52 11.54 4.19 -33.87
C LEU A 52 12.53 5.18 -33.21
N ILE A 53 12.61 5.17 -31.89
CA ILE A 53 13.48 6.06 -31.09
C ILE A 53 14.56 5.34 -30.31
N ALA A 54 14.39 4.05 -30.10
CA ALA A 54 15.39 3.22 -29.41
C ALA A 54 15.29 1.75 -29.83
N ASP A 55 16.42 1.05 -29.80
CA ASP A 55 16.53 -0.39 -29.97
C ASP A 55 17.84 -0.88 -29.39
N HIS A 56 17.82 -1.79 -28.42
CA HIS A 56 19.03 -2.42 -27.89
C HIS A 56 19.50 -3.62 -28.74
N GLN A 57 18.78 -3.99 -29.79
CA GLN A 57 19.15 -5.03 -30.76
C GLN A 57 19.46 -6.40 -30.12
N ASN A 58 18.90 -6.70 -28.95
CA ASN A 58 19.17 -7.88 -28.12
C ASN A 58 20.69 -8.07 -27.77
N LEU A 59 21.43 -6.96 -27.78
CA LEU A 59 22.83 -6.95 -27.40
C LEU A 59 22.99 -6.97 -25.87
N GLU A 60 24.10 -7.54 -25.39
CA GLU A 60 24.48 -7.35 -23.99
C GLU A 60 24.74 -5.85 -23.71
N PRO A 61 24.48 -5.35 -22.51
CA PRO A 61 24.62 -3.93 -22.19
C PRO A 61 25.99 -3.36 -22.53
N GLU A 62 27.02 -4.14 -22.29
CA GLU A 62 28.43 -3.77 -22.54
C GLU A 62 28.76 -3.68 -24.05
N GLN A 63 27.88 -4.18 -24.91
CA GLN A 63 28.02 -4.12 -26.39
C GLN A 63 27.27 -2.91 -26.97
N LEU A 64 26.49 -2.19 -26.18
CA LEU A 64 25.81 -1.00 -26.63
C LEU A 64 26.79 0.12 -26.93
N ASP A 65 26.62 0.79 -28.07
CA ASP A 65 27.48 1.87 -28.56
C ASP A 65 26.65 3.12 -28.87
N PRO A 66 26.20 3.90 -27.86
CA PRO A 66 25.41 5.09 -28.10
C PRO A 66 26.15 6.21 -28.85
N ALA A 67 27.49 6.15 -28.91
CA ALA A 67 28.27 7.13 -29.63
C ALA A 67 28.14 6.97 -31.15
N ASN A 68 28.01 5.73 -31.65
CA ASN A 68 27.92 5.42 -33.06
C ASN A 68 26.50 4.96 -33.50
N ASN A 69 25.68 4.52 -32.54
CA ASN A 69 24.28 4.13 -32.78
C ASN A 69 23.33 4.90 -31.85
N PRO A 70 22.65 5.95 -32.34
CA PRO A 70 21.72 6.74 -31.49
C PRO A 70 20.57 5.92 -30.89
N LEU A 71 20.20 4.79 -31.48
CA LEU A 71 19.13 3.92 -30.95
C LEU A 71 19.53 3.25 -29.62
N HIS A 72 20.83 3.13 -29.35
CA HIS A 72 21.35 2.62 -28.09
C HIS A 72 21.33 3.65 -26.96
N ALA A 73 21.19 4.94 -27.26
CA ALA A 73 21.28 6.03 -26.27
C ALA A 73 20.10 6.05 -25.25
N PHE A 74 19.12 5.20 -25.44
CA PHE A 74 18.01 5.05 -24.49
C PHE A 74 18.36 4.13 -23.31
N PHE A 75 19.44 3.36 -23.41
CA PHE A 75 19.79 2.30 -22.48
C PHE A 75 21.14 2.53 -21.83
N PHE A 76 21.28 2.10 -20.57
CA PHE A 76 22.58 2.02 -19.91
C PHE A 76 23.42 0.85 -20.45
N ALA A 77 24.72 1.09 -20.58
CA ALA A 77 25.70 0.07 -20.93
C ALA A 77 26.15 -0.78 -19.73
N LYS A 78 25.23 -1.13 -18.84
CA LYS A 78 25.46 -1.98 -17.67
C LYS A 78 24.21 -2.73 -17.25
N LYS A 79 24.39 -3.90 -16.66
CA LYS A 79 23.30 -4.68 -16.06
C LYS A 79 22.86 -4.07 -14.72
N ASP A 80 21.58 -4.18 -14.43
CA ASP A 80 20.99 -3.80 -13.16
C ASP A 80 20.12 -4.94 -12.63
N LEU A 81 18.88 -5.08 -13.10
CA LEU A 81 17.93 -6.06 -12.61
C LEU A 81 17.88 -7.28 -13.53
N ALA A 82 18.41 -8.41 -13.06
CA ALA A 82 18.43 -9.68 -13.79
C ALA A 82 18.97 -9.51 -15.21
N GLN A 83 18.21 -9.94 -16.23
CA GLN A 83 18.56 -9.84 -17.66
C GLN A 83 17.70 -8.81 -18.40
N LEU A 84 17.09 -7.87 -17.68
CA LEU A 84 16.26 -6.83 -18.27
C LEU A 84 17.12 -5.68 -18.82
N SER A 85 16.66 -5.07 -19.92
CA SER A 85 17.31 -3.91 -20.50
C SER A 85 17.09 -2.68 -19.62
N ASN A 86 18.17 -2.12 -19.08
CA ASN A 86 18.12 -1.00 -18.16
C ASN A 86 18.11 0.32 -18.94
N VAL A 87 17.10 1.16 -18.70
CA VAL A 87 16.97 2.45 -19.40
C VAL A 87 17.78 3.55 -18.71
N ASP A 88 18.30 4.49 -19.51
CA ASP A 88 19.09 5.63 -19.01
C ASP A 88 18.17 6.73 -18.44
N ASP A 89 17.91 6.68 -17.16
CA ASP A 89 17.08 7.64 -16.42
C ASP A 89 17.71 9.06 -16.35
N THR A 90 18.98 9.21 -16.74
CA THR A 90 19.64 10.52 -16.82
C THR A 90 19.36 11.24 -18.14
N SER A 91 18.94 10.49 -19.17
CA SER A 91 18.65 11.02 -20.50
C SER A 91 17.34 11.84 -20.53
N PRO A 92 17.36 13.10 -21.01
CA PRO A 92 16.13 13.88 -21.20
C PRO A 92 15.13 13.20 -22.15
N VAL A 93 15.59 12.49 -23.16
CA VAL A 93 14.74 11.77 -24.13
C VAL A 93 13.95 10.66 -23.42
N VAL A 94 14.61 9.91 -22.53
CA VAL A 94 13.97 8.86 -21.73
C VAL A 94 12.93 9.45 -20.79
N ARG A 95 13.27 10.55 -20.11
CA ARG A 95 12.33 11.25 -19.20
C ARG A 95 11.11 11.76 -19.94
N ASP A 96 11.30 12.40 -21.08
CA ASP A 96 10.19 12.91 -21.91
C ASP A 96 9.30 11.77 -22.41
N TYR A 97 9.90 10.66 -22.81
CA TYR A 97 9.17 9.47 -23.24
C TYR A 97 8.25 8.94 -22.15
N PHE A 98 8.77 8.69 -20.94
CA PHE A 98 7.96 8.14 -19.86
C PHE A 98 6.88 9.09 -19.37
N VAL A 99 7.18 10.40 -19.28
CA VAL A 99 6.15 11.39 -18.94
C VAL A 99 5.06 11.43 -20.00
N ALA A 100 5.39 11.39 -21.28
CA ALA A 100 4.41 11.39 -22.36
C ALA A 100 3.55 10.10 -22.35
N ALA A 101 4.20 8.93 -22.24
CA ALA A 101 3.53 7.64 -22.23
C ALA A 101 2.55 7.52 -21.04
N TYR A 102 2.99 7.87 -19.83
CA TYR A 102 2.12 7.76 -18.65
C TYR A 102 1.09 8.89 -18.56
N SER A 103 1.35 10.05 -19.15
CA SER A 103 0.33 11.08 -19.34
C SER A 103 -0.82 10.62 -20.24
N HIS A 104 -0.54 9.80 -21.25
CA HIS A 104 -1.56 9.18 -22.07
C HIS A 104 -2.48 8.26 -21.23
N TRP A 105 -1.93 7.45 -20.35
CA TRP A 105 -2.75 6.57 -19.49
C TRP A 105 -3.58 7.32 -18.46
N ILE A 106 -3.13 8.50 -18.01
CA ILE A 106 -3.97 9.41 -17.21
C ILE A 106 -5.17 9.89 -18.05
N ASP A 107 -4.94 10.25 -19.31
CA ASP A 107 -6.02 10.64 -20.23
C ASP A 107 -6.97 9.48 -20.51
N GLU A 108 -6.47 8.23 -20.53
CA GLU A 108 -7.28 7.02 -20.64
C GLU A 108 -7.96 6.60 -19.32
N GLY A 109 -7.80 7.36 -18.23
CA GLY A 109 -8.60 7.21 -17.03
C GLY A 109 -7.89 6.57 -15.84
N ALA A 110 -6.58 6.37 -15.86
CA ALA A 110 -5.83 5.96 -14.67
C ALA A 110 -5.99 7.02 -13.57
N ASP A 111 -6.29 6.59 -12.34
CA ASP A 111 -6.51 7.47 -11.19
C ASP A 111 -5.29 7.63 -10.30
N ALA A 112 -4.36 6.66 -10.36
CA ALA A 112 -3.10 6.65 -9.63
C ALA A 112 -2.09 5.73 -10.33
N PHE A 113 -0.81 5.81 -9.97
CA PHE A 113 0.21 4.86 -10.40
C PHE A 113 0.85 4.13 -9.23
N ARG A 114 1.01 2.81 -9.38
CA ARG A 114 1.99 2.00 -8.66
C ARG A 114 3.25 1.96 -9.51
N ILE A 115 4.39 2.29 -8.94
CA ILE A 115 5.68 2.35 -9.66
C ILE A 115 6.50 1.13 -9.27
N ASP A 116 6.71 0.26 -10.24
CA ASP A 116 7.59 -0.90 -10.12
C ASP A 116 9.06 -0.45 -9.99
N THR A 117 9.85 -1.19 -9.21
CA THR A 117 11.31 -1.01 -9.11
C THR A 117 11.78 0.43 -8.89
N ILE A 118 11.04 1.24 -8.11
CA ILE A 118 11.33 2.68 -7.93
C ILE A 118 12.76 2.94 -7.44
N ARG A 119 13.38 2.03 -6.67
CA ARG A 119 14.73 2.15 -6.12
C ARG A 119 15.84 2.05 -7.17
N HIS A 120 15.55 1.47 -8.31
CA HIS A 120 16.53 1.25 -9.38
C HIS A 120 16.70 2.48 -10.29
N VAL A 121 15.86 3.49 -10.11
CA VAL A 121 15.88 4.75 -10.87
C VAL A 121 16.22 5.91 -9.93
N GLY A 122 17.00 6.86 -10.41
CA GLY A 122 17.50 7.97 -9.61
C GLY A 122 16.42 8.92 -9.08
N LEU A 123 16.61 9.44 -7.86
CA LEU A 123 15.70 10.42 -7.25
C LEU A 123 15.45 11.66 -8.13
N PRO A 124 16.43 12.20 -8.88
CA PRO A 124 16.19 13.32 -9.81
C PRO A 124 15.18 13.00 -10.91
N PHE A 125 15.17 11.78 -11.43
CA PHE A 125 14.15 11.33 -12.38
C PHE A 125 12.75 11.37 -11.73
N TRP A 126 12.62 10.77 -10.56
CA TRP A 126 11.33 10.70 -9.87
C TRP A 126 10.81 12.08 -9.47
N LYS A 127 11.69 12.99 -9.08
CA LYS A 127 11.31 14.38 -8.79
C LYS A 127 10.71 15.06 -10.03
N GLU A 128 11.39 15.00 -11.15
CA GLU A 128 10.92 15.57 -12.41
C GLU A 128 9.64 14.88 -12.90
N PHE A 129 9.61 13.55 -12.89
CA PHE A 129 8.44 12.76 -13.29
C PHE A 129 7.20 13.14 -12.48
N SER A 130 7.32 13.14 -11.15
CA SER A 130 6.18 13.43 -10.26
C SER A 130 5.67 14.87 -10.42
N ASP A 131 6.57 15.84 -10.58
CA ASP A 131 6.20 17.23 -10.81
C ASP A 131 5.42 17.38 -12.12
N ARG A 132 5.91 16.78 -13.19
CA ARG A 132 5.27 16.86 -14.53
C ARG A 132 3.91 16.14 -14.55
N ILE A 133 3.80 14.98 -13.91
CA ILE A 133 2.53 14.27 -13.77
C ILE A 133 1.52 15.08 -12.97
N ARG A 134 1.93 15.69 -11.85
CA ARG A 134 1.04 16.53 -11.03
C ARG A 134 0.73 17.88 -11.65
N ALA A 135 1.59 18.43 -12.51
CA ALA A 135 1.27 19.58 -13.32
C ALA A 135 0.13 19.29 -14.31
N LYS A 136 0.10 18.06 -14.88
CA LYS A 136 -1.00 17.60 -15.73
C LYS A 136 -2.28 17.34 -14.92
N ARG A 137 -2.17 16.63 -13.79
CA ARG A 137 -3.31 16.29 -12.92
C ARG A 137 -2.96 16.57 -11.46
N PRO A 138 -3.35 17.75 -10.92
CA PRO A 138 -3.08 18.10 -9.53
C PRO A 138 -3.59 17.06 -8.55
N GLY A 139 -2.77 16.72 -7.54
CA GLY A 139 -3.12 15.72 -6.53
C GLY A 139 -3.06 14.26 -7.01
N PHE A 140 -2.50 13.99 -8.20
CA PHE A 140 -2.37 12.61 -8.69
C PHE A 140 -1.50 11.79 -7.74
N PHE A 141 -2.06 10.66 -7.27
CA PHE A 141 -1.40 9.81 -6.28
C PHE A 141 -0.39 8.88 -6.94
N LEU A 142 0.81 8.87 -6.38
CA LEU A 142 1.92 8.02 -6.80
C LEU A 142 2.42 7.24 -5.60
N PHE A 143 2.63 5.93 -5.76
CA PHE A 143 3.33 5.11 -4.80
C PHE A 143 4.23 4.10 -5.48
N GLY A 144 5.37 3.80 -4.85
CA GLY A 144 6.40 2.98 -5.46
C GLY A 144 6.71 1.72 -4.67
N GLU A 145 7.14 0.70 -5.40
CA GLU A 145 7.76 -0.47 -4.82
C GLU A 145 9.23 -0.19 -4.53
N ALA A 146 9.51 0.29 -3.31
CA ALA A 146 10.86 0.41 -2.80
C ALA A 146 11.18 -0.81 -1.93
N PHE A 147 11.61 -1.91 -2.55
CA PHE A 147 11.85 -3.16 -1.84
C PHE A 147 13.07 -3.07 -0.91
N ASP A 148 12.82 -2.78 0.36
CA ASP A 148 13.79 -2.87 1.45
C ASP A 148 13.05 -2.88 2.81
N HIS A 149 13.57 -3.62 3.77
CA HIS A 149 13.04 -3.65 5.14
C HIS A 149 13.60 -2.52 6.04
N ASP A 150 14.56 -1.76 5.55
CA ASP A 150 15.11 -0.59 6.23
C ASP A 150 14.36 0.67 5.80
N ALA A 151 13.58 1.23 6.73
CA ALA A 151 12.80 2.44 6.49
C ALA A 151 13.64 3.63 6.00
N THR A 152 14.90 3.73 6.41
CA THR A 152 15.77 4.84 6.00
C THR A 152 16.14 4.81 4.52
N LYS A 153 16.08 3.64 3.90
CA LYS A 153 16.36 3.46 2.46
C LYS A 153 15.16 3.72 1.56
N ILE A 154 13.95 3.54 2.09
CA ILE A 154 12.72 3.71 1.31
C ILE A 154 12.05 5.07 1.55
N ALA A 155 12.25 5.66 2.70
CA ALA A 155 11.69 6.95 3.07
C ALA A 155 12.10 8.13 2.15
N PRO A 156 13.32 8.17 1.58
CA PRO A 156 13.72 9.27 0.69
C PRO A 156 12.75 9.54 -0.46
N PHE A 157 12.07 8.53 -1.00
CA PHE A 157 11.07 8.71 -2.05
C PHE A 157 9.85 9.52 -1.58
N THR A 158 9.53 9.48 -0.28
CA THR A 158 8.39 10.19 0.29
C THR A 158 8.64 11.69 0.49
N LEU A 159 9.89 12.13 0.45
CA LEU A 159 10.26 13.51 0.73
C LEU A 159 9.88 14.43 -0.43
N ALA A 160 9.52 15.67 -0.12
CA ALA A 160 9.05 16.64 -1.11
C ALA A 160 10.12 16.98 -2.17
N GLU A 161 11.37 17.07 -1.74
CA GLU A 161 12.52 17.31 -2.63
C GLU A 161 12.80 16.16 -3.62
N ASN A 162 12.25 14.98 -3.36
CA ASN A 162 12.38 13.78 -4.21
C ASN A 162 11.08 13.41 -4.94
N GLY A 163 10.06 14.27 -4.86
CA GLY A 163 8.82 14.10 -5.59
C GLY A 163 7.62 13.68 -4.75
N ALA A 164 7.76 13.53 -3.44
CA ALA A 164 6.66 13.16 -2.53
C ALA A 164 5.85 11.94 -3.02
N ILE A 165 6.54 10.87 -3.39
CA ILE A 165 5.96 9.62 -3.85
C ILE A 165 5.82 8.70 -2.63
N SER A 166 4.63 8.20 -2.34
CA SER A 166 4.42 7.21 -1.28
C SER A 166 5.11 5.89 -1.63
N VAL A 167 5.23 4.98 -0.68
CA VAL A 167 5.85 3.67 -0.90
C VAL A 167 5.05 2.54 -0.26
N LEU A 168 5.24 1.33 -0.76
CA LEU A 168 4.85 0.10 -0.09
C LEU A 168 5.63 -0.04 1.23
N ASP A 169 4.93 -0.31 2.32
CA ASP A 169 5.48 -0.35 3.68
C ASP A 169 6.11 -1.72 3.99
N PHE A 170 7.24 -2.01 3.36
CA PHE A 170 7.97 -3.26 3.57
C PHE A 170 8.48 -3.46 5.00
N PRO A 171 8.94 -2.43 5.72
CA PRO A 171 9.30 -2.59 7.14
C PRO A 171 8.12 -3.08 7.98
N LEU A 172 6.94 -2.48 7.83
CA LEU A 172 5.74 -2.92 8.54
C LEU A 172 5.28 -4.31 8.07
N LYS A 173 5.35 -4.58 6.75
CA LYS A 173 5.00 -5.89 6.18
C LYS A 173 5.78 -7.02 6.83
N ALA A 174 7.07 -6.85 7.07
CA ALA A 174 7.89 -7.88 7.69
C ALA A 174 7.39 -8.24 9.09
N GLU A 175 7.00 -7.25 9.88
CA GLU A 175 6.47 -7.47 11.23
C GLU A 175 5.05 -8.03 11.23
N LEU A 176 4.18 -7.59 10.29
CA LEU A 176 2.83 -8.15 10.11
C LEU A 176 2.88 -9.67 9.84
N VAL A 177 3.78 -10.10 8.94
CA VAL A 177 3.95 -11.53 8.64
C VAL A 177 4.37 -12.30 9.87
N LYS A 178 5.31 -11.79 10.67
CA LYS A 178 5.73 -12.46 11.92
C LYS A 178 4.58 -12.60 12.91
N VAL A 179 3.83 -11.53 13.13
CA VAL A 179 2.82 -11.44 14.18
C VAL A 179 1.59 -12.28 13.84
N PHE A 180 1.18 -12.31 12.57
CA PHE A 180 -0.06 -13.00 12.19
C PHE A 180 0.12 -14.40 11.66
N SER A 181 1.35 -14.83 11.32
CA SER A 181 1.64 -16.21 10.94
C SER A 181 2.12 -17.11 12.09
N ARG A 182 2.38 -16.56 13.28
CA ARG A 182 2.89 -17.29 14.44
C ARG A 182 2.11 -16.94 15.70
N GLU A 183 1.74 -17.96 16.47
CA GLU A 183 0.97 -17.81 17.70
C GLU A 183 1.71 -17.04 18.79
N ASP A 184 3.03 -17.18 18.88
CA ASP A 184 3.90 -16.59 19.90
C ASP A 184 4.36 -15.17 19.59
N ALA A 185 4.01 -14.63 18.43
CA ALA A 185 4.47 -13.31 18.03
C ALA A 185 3.66 -12.17 18.67
N ASP A 186 4.36 -11.08 19.02
CA ASP A 186 3.91 -10.01 19.88
C ASP A 186 3.54 -8.75 19.05
N TYR A 187 2.43 -8.08 19.37
CA TYR A 187 2.11 -6.76 18.81
C TYR A 187 3.22 -5.72 19.02
N GLY A 188 4.11 -5.91 20.00
CA GLY A 188 5.30 -5.09 20.19
C GLY A 188 6.27 -5.11 19.00
N GLU A 189 6.27 -6.18 18.19
CA GLU A 189 7.04 -6.22 16.94
C GLU A 189 6.49 -5.19 15.92
N ILE A 190 5.17 -5.15 15.75
CA ILE A 190 4.51 -4.18 14.89
C ILE A 190 4.75 -2.73 15.36
N ALA A 191 4.72 -2.49 16.67
CA ALA A 191 4.92 -1.17 17.24
C ALA A 191 6.23 -0.52 16.79
N LYS A 192 7.31 -1.31 16.64
CA LYS A 192 8.63 -0.86 16.19
C LYS A 192 8.64 -0.33 14.75
N ALA A 193 7.73 -0.80 13.92
CA ALA A 193 7.66 -0.47 12.49
C ALA A 193 6.58 0.58 12.15
N LEU A 194 5.86 1.11 13.12
CA LEU A 194 4.80 2.09 12.86
C LEU A 194 5.31 3.49 12.53
N PHE A 195 6.43 3.91 13.09
CA PHE A 195 7.06 5.22 12.84
C PHE A 195 6.09 6.41 12.97
N LEU A 196 5.25 6.41 14.00
CA LEU A 196 4.16 7.40 14.20
C LEU A 196 4.68 8.82 14.46
N LYS A 197 5.78 8.92 15.22
CA LYS A 197 6.55 10.15 15.47
C LYS A 197 8.00 9.84 15.13
N ASP A 198 8.82 10.83 14.91
CA ASP A 198 10.27 10.69 14.73
C ASP A 198 10.73 9.66 13.69
N GLY A 199 9.85 9.29 12.78
CA GLY A 199 10.14 8.40 11.66
C GLY A 199 10.77 9.12 10.46
N PRO A 200 11.40 8.38 9.53
CA PRO A 200 12.07 8.97 8.38
C PRO A 200 11.10 9.41 7.27
N TYR A 201 9.83 9.02 7.33
CA TYR A 201 8.85 9.29 6.28
C TYR A 201 8.26 10.69 6.40
N ARG A 202 7.97 11.31 5.25
CA ARG A 202 7.23 12.58 5.21
C ARG A 202 5.82 12.43 5.80
N ASN A 203 5.13 11.34 5.48
CA ASN A 203 3.78 11.07 5.96
C ASN A 203 3.51 9.56 6.02
N VAL A 204 3.52 8.99 7.21
CA VAL A 204 3.27 7.55 7.43
C VAL A 204 1.83 7.13 7.12
N TYR A 205 0.89 8.08 7.07
CA TYR A 205 -0.52 7.82 6.79
C TYR A 205 -0.82 7.62 5.30
N GLU A 206 0.14 7.93 4.44
CA GLU A 206 0.06 7.69 3.00
C GLU A 206 0.75 6.39 2.57
N LEU A 207 1.47 5.70 3.48
CA LEU A 207 2.13 4.44 3.16
C LEU A 207 1.11 3.35 2.82
N MET A 208 1.43 2.55 1.80
CA MET A 208 0.60 1.41 1.38
C MET A 208 0.92 0.21 2.27
N THR A 209 0.02 -0.14 3.18
CA THR A 209 0.23 -1.22 4.16
C THR A 209 -0.31 -2.55 3.65
N PHE A 210 0.48 -3.60 3.77
CA PHE A 210 0.16 -4.92 3.21
C PHE A 210 0.91 -6.03 3.96
N TYR A 211 0.56 -7.29 3.75
CA TYR A 211 1.27 -8.44 4.29
C TYR A 211 1.75 -9.43 3.21
N ASP A 212 1.10 -9.51 2.07
CA ASP A 212 1.55 -10.25 0.89
C ASP A 212 1.23 -9.51 -0.42
N ASN A 213 1.86 -9.92 -1.50
CA ASN A 213 1.65 -9.40 -2.85
C ASN A 213 2.03 -10.43 -3.91
N HIS A 214 2.02 -10.03 -5.19
CA HIS A 214 2.30 -10.89 -6.33
C HIS A 214 3.77 -11.31 -6.49
N ASP A 215 4.71 -10.69 -5.77
CA ASP A 215 6.15 -10.97 -5.81
C ASP A 215 6.67 -11.68 -4.57
N MET A 216 5.80 -11.97 -3.59
CA MET A 216 6.17 -12.56 -2.31
C MET A 216 5.39 -13.83 -2.03
N ALA A 217 5.87 -14.63 -1.09
CA ALA A 217 5.12 -15.74 -0.56
C ALA A 217 3.79 -15.25 0.01
N ARG A 218 2.73 -16.04 -0.14
CA ARG A 218 1.45 -15.78 0.51
C ARG A 218 1.55 -15.99 2.00
N LEU A 219 0.82 -15.19 2.77
CA LEU A 219 0.79 -15.33 4.23
C LEU A 219 0.42 -16.76 4.63
N ASP A 220 1.23 -17.35 5.49
CA ASP A 220 0.99 -18.66 6.09
C ASP A 220 0.36 -18.47 7.48
N ALA A 221 -0.95 -18.44 7.52
CA ALA A 221 -1.72 -18.20 8.73
C ALA A 221 -3.01 -19.03 8.75
N SER A 222 -3.58 -19.24 9.94
CA SER A 222 -4.94 -19.75 10.10
C SER A 222 -5.98 -18.73 9.60
N ASP A 223 -7.25 -19.09 9.58
CA ASP A 223 -8.33 -18.15 9.26
C ASP A 223 -8.33 -16.97 10.25
N GLU A 224 -8.12 -17.26 11.54
CA GLU A 224 -8.03 -16.27 12.61
C GLU A 224 -6.84 -15.32 12.40
N GLY A 225 -5.68 -15.83 11.99
CA GLY A 225 -4.50 -15.02 11.68
C GLY A 225 -4.74 -14.04 10.51
N PHE A 226 -5.49 -14.46 9.47
CA PHE A 226 -5.93 -13.54 8.41
C PHE A 226 -6.93 -12.51 8.92
N ILE A 227 -7.88 -12.91 9.78
CA ILE A 227 -8.85 -11.99 10.39
C ILE A 227 -8.11 -10.93 11.21
N ASP A 228 -7.17 -11.33 12.05
CA ASP A 228 -6.36 -10.42 12.87
C ASP A 228 -5.52 -9.46 12.02
N ALA A 229 -4.92 -9.97 10.93
CA ALA A 229 -4.17 -9.14 9.99
C ALA A 229 -5.07 -8.07 9.34
N HIS A 230 -6.28 -8.43 8.92
CA HIS A 230 -7.24 -7.48 8.35
C HIS A 230 -7.76 -6.49 9.38
N ASN A 231 -8.07 -6.94 10.60
CA ASN A 231 -8.49 -6.07 11.70
C ASN A 231 -7.44 -4.99 11.98
N PHE A 232 -6.15 -5.39 11.99
CA PHE A 232 -5.08 -4.43 12.15
C PHE A 232 -4.94 -3.49 10.95
N LEU A 233 -4.85 -4.01 9.72
CA LEU A 233 -4.66 -3.20 8.51
C LEU A 233 -5.74 -2.13 8.32
N PHE A 234 -6.98 -2.48 8.60
CA PHE A 234 -8.12 -1.59 8.37
C PHE A 234 -8.37 -0.59 9.49
N THR A 235 -7.75 -0.75 10.65
CA THR A 235 -7.90 0.17 11.79
C THR A 235 -6.65 1.01 12.05
N ALA A 236 -5.47 0.49 11.74
CA ALA A 236 -4.20 1.20 11.90
C ALA A 236 -3.96 2.27 10.82
N ARG A 237 -2.85 3.01 10.98
CA ARG A 237 -2.38 4.01 10.02
C ARG A 237 -2.01 3.39 8.67
N GLY A 238 -2.01 4.20 7.63
CA GLY A 238 -1.68 3.81 6.26
C GLY A 238 -2.91 3.50 5.41
N ILE A 239 -2.67 3.11 4.18
CA ILE A 239 -3.69 2.74 3.19
C ILE A 239 -3.65 1.22 3.05
N PRO A 240 -4.67 0.49 3.51
CA PRO A 240 -4.66 -0.97 3.49
C PRO A 240 -4.70 -1.52 2.06
N VAL A 241 -3.86 -2.51 1.78
CA VAL A 241 -3.81 -3.24 0.53
C VAL A 241 -4.05 -4.72 0.81
N VAL A 242 -5.00 -5.31 0.13
CA VAL A 242 -5.30 -6.74 0.17
C VAL A 242 -5.01 -7.32 -1.20
N TYR A 243 -4.15 -8.33 -1.27
CA TYR A 243 -3.83 -9.03 -2.49
C TYR A 243 -4.98 -9.97 -2.86
N TYR A 244 -5.26 -10.15 -4.17
CA TYR A 244 -6.36 -11.02 -4.59
C TYR A 244 -6.23 -12.44 -4.01
N GLY A 245 -7.32 -12.98 -3.50
CA GLY A 245 -7.37 -14.27 -2.85
C GLY A 245 -7.02 -14.26 -1.36
N SER A 246 -6.30 -13.26 -0.86
CA SER A 246 -5.96 -13.15 0.56
C SER A 246 -7.19 -12.87 1.43
N GLU A 247 -8.24 -12.29 0.84
CA GLU A 247 -9.56 -12.15 1.48
C GLU A 247 -10.23 -13.49 1.83
N SER A 248 -9.69 -14.60 1.36
CA SER A 248 -10.20 -15.95 1.64
C SER A 248 -9.10 -16.95 2.02
N GLY A 249 -7.86 -16.49 2.21
CA GLY A 249 -6.72 -17.34 2.49
C GLY A 249 -6.35 -18.25 1.32
N PHE A 250 -6.61 -17.82 0.08
CA PHE A 250 -6.31 -18.57 -1.14
C PHE A 250 -4.81 -18.89 -1.22
N MET A 251 -4.49 -20.19 -1.37
CA MET A 251 -3.11 -20.70 -1.49
C MET A 251 -2.17 -20.22 -0.37
N ARG A 252 -2.69 -20.06 0.86
CA ARG A 252 -1.91 -19.66 2.03
C ARG A 252 -0.62 -20.47 2.17
N GLY A 253 0.47 -19.84 2.58
CA GLY A 253 1.77 -20.47 2.78
C GLY A 253 2.49 -20.87 1.50
N THR A 254 1.93 -20.62 0.31
CA THR A 254 2.61 -20.97 -0.94
C THR A 254 3.79 -20.05 -1.16
N ALA A 255 4.94 -20.63 -1.49
CA ALA A 255 6.18 -19.91 -1.73
C ALA A 255 6.10 -18.96 -2.91
N GLU A 256 6.97 -17.97 -2.92
CA GLU A 256 7.21 -17.09 -4.05
C GLU A 256 7.41 -17.89 -5.35
N HIS A 257 6.81 -17.39 -6.43
CA HIS A 257 6.78 -18.02 -7.77
C HIS A 257 6.11 -19.41 -7.85
N ALA A 258 5.63 -19.99 -6.76
CA ALA A 258 4.95 -21.29 -6.76
C ALA A 258 3.42 -21.17 -6.69
N GLY A 259 2.89 -20.14 -6.03
CA GLY A 259 1.44 -20.00 -5.84
C GLY A 259 0.98 -18.56 -5.67
N ASN A 260 1.88 -17.59 -5.74
CA ASN A 260 1.54 -16.19 -5.51
C ASN A 260 0.85 -15.51 -6.70
N ARG A 261 0.88 -16.10 -7.91
CA ARG A 261 0.20 -15.56 -9.13
C ARG A 261 -0.80 -16.54 -9.75
N ASN A 262 -1.25 -17.54 -9.03
CA ASN A 262 -2.11 -18.58 -9.57
C ASN A 262 -3.51 -18.07 -9.87
N TYR A 263 -4.15 -18.69 -10.85
CA TYR A 263 -5.50 -18.35 -11.26
C TYR A 263 -6.52 -18.67 -10.15
N PHE A 264 -7.18 -17.64 -9.64
CA PHE A 264 -8.20 -17.78 -8.60
C PHE A 264 -9.49 -18.45 -9.12
N GLY A 265 -9.90 -18.05 -10.31
CA GLY A 265 -11.00 -18.68 -11.03
C GLY A 265 -12.39 -18.40 -10.46
N VAL A 266 -13.38 -18.85 -11.23
CA VAL A 266 -14.79 -18.69 -10.85
C VAL A 266 -15.13 -19.52 -9.60
N GLU A 267 -14.56 -20.71 -9.46
CA GLU A 267 -14.76 -21.59 -8.32
C GLU A 267 -14.14 -20.98 -7.04
N GLY A 268 -12.92 -20.43 -7.14
CA GLY A 268 -12.29 -19.73 -6.03
C GLY A 268 -13.08 -18.51 -5.57
N ILE A 269 -13.59 -17.72 -6.53
CA ILE A 269 -14.47 -16.58 -6.23
C ILE A 269 -15.77 -17.03 -5.55
N ALA A 270 -16.34 -18.13 -5.98
CA ALA A 270 -17.56 -18.69 -5.37
C ALA A 270 -17.30 -19.19 -3.95
N ALA A 271 -16.20 -19.93 -3.74
CA ALA A 271 -15.79 -20.42 -2.42
C ALA A 271 -15.46 -19.26 -1.44
N ALA A 272 -14.81 -18.21 -1.92
CA ALA A 272 -14.47 -17.05 -1.12
C ALA A 272 -15.70 -16.35 -0.52
N LYS A 273 -16.87 -16.42 -1.17
CA LYS A 273 -18.11 -15.83 -0.64
C LYS A 273 -18.55 -16.42 0.70
N ALA A 274 -18.19 -17.67 0.99
CA ALA A 274 -18.49 -18.36 2.24
C ALA A 274 -17.33 -18.30 3.24
N SER A 275 -16.23 -17.66 2.92
CA SER A 275 -15.05 -17.57 3.80
C SER A 275 -15.34 -16.71 5.03
N PRO A 276 -15.02 -17.19 6.25
CA PRO A 276 -15.08 -16.36 7.45
C PRO A 276 -14.10 -15.19 7.42
N ILE A 277 -12.94 -15.36 6.78
CA ILE A 277 -11.96 -14.29 6.56
C ILE A 277 -12.60 -13.13 5.79
N ARG A 278 -13.28 -13.46 4.68
CA ARG A 278 -13.94 -12.43 3.86
C ARG A 278 -15.08 -11.75 4.62
N THR A 279 -15.84 -12.48 5.40
CA THR A 279 -16.93 -11.90 6.20
C THR A 279 -16.38 -10.87 7.19
N ALA A 280 -15.38 -11.23 7.97
CA ALA A 280 -14.71 -10.32 8.92
C ALA A 280 -14.06 -9.12 8.21
N LEU A 281 -13.41 -9.34 7.06
CA LEU A 281 -12.85 -8.27 6.25
C LEU A 281 -13.91 -7.26 5.78
N MET A 282 -15.07 -7.75 5.34
CA MET A 282 -16.16 -6.85 4.91
C MET A 282 -16.66 -5.99 6.05
N GLU A 283 -16.79 -6.54 7.27
CA GLU A 283 -17.23 -5.81 8.45
C GLU A 283 -16.22 -4.71 8.83
N VAL A 284 -14.93 -5.04 8.98
CA VAL A 284 -13.93 -4.04 9.37
C VAL A 284 -13.69 -3.01 8.24
N ALA A 285 -13.82 -3.38 6.98
CA ALA A 285 -13.74 -2.46 5.85
C ALA A 285 -14.91 -1.46 5.85
N GLU A 286 -16.12 -1.89 6.21
CA GLU A 286 -17.26 -1.01 6.37
C GLU A 286 -17.06 -0.04 7.55
N VAL A 287 -16.55 -0.53 8.68
CA VAL A 287 -16.19 0.32 9.83
C VAL A 287 -15.16 1.39 9.42
N ARG A 288 -14.12 1.02 8.68
CA ARG A 288 -13.16 2.01 8.16
C ARG A 288 -13.82 3.00 7.19
N ARG A 289 -14.68 2.52 6.31
CA ARG A 289 -15.37 3.36 5.32
C ARG A 289 -16.29 4.40 5.98
N SER A 290 -16.91 4.06 7.08
CA SER A 290 -17.80 4.95 7.83
C SER A 290 -17.08 5.91 8.78
N SER A 291 -15.78 5.69 9.07
CA SER A 291 -15.02 6.48 10.04
C SER A 291 -13.93 7.33 9.39
N ILE A 292 -14.08 8.66 9.45
CA ILE A 292 -13.04 9.59 8.98
C ILE A 292 -11.78 9.51 9.86
N ALA A 293 -11.92 9.22 11.15
CA ALA A 293 -10.78 9.03 12.03
C ALA A 293 -9.93 7.83 11.63
N LEU A 294 -10.55 6.70 11.25
CA LEU A 294 -9.80 5.53 10.74
C LEU A 294 -9.15 5.79 9.39
N GLN A 295 -9.79 6.58 8.53
CA GLN A 295 -9.27 6.88 7.19
C GLN A 295 -8.12 7.89 7.23
N ARG A 296 -8.23 8.98 8.02
CA ARG A 296 -7.36 10.16 7.93
C ARG A 296 -6.80 10.63 9.27
N GLY A 297 -7.29 10.09 10.39
CA GLY A 297 -6.87 10.52 11.72
C GLY A 297 -5.42 10.10 12.05
N VAL A 298 -4.78 10.87 12.90
CA VAL A 298 -3.49 10.47 13.49
C VAL A 298 -3.68 9.31 14.44
N GLN A 299 -2.68 8.43 14.53
CA GLN A 299 -2.68 7.28 15.45
C GLN A 299 -1.85 7.61 16.69
N LEU A 300 -2.43 7.42 17.86
CA LEU A 300 -1.78 7.64 19.15
C LEU A 300 -1.82 6.32 19.94
N PRO A 301 -0.68 5.72 20.26
CA PRO A 301 -0.65 4.41 20.91
C PRO A 301 -1.10 4.49 22.37
N ILE A 302 -1.78 3.43 22.85
CA ILE A 302 -2.11 3.17 24.24
C ILE A 302 -1.32 1.96 24.73
N GLU A 303 -1.49 0.83 24.05
CA GLU A 303 -0.86 -0.44 24.37
C GLU A 303 -0.58 -1.21 23.07
N MET A 304 0.58 -1.80 22.92
CA MET A 304 0.91 -2.74 21.86
C MET A 304 1.89 -3.77 22.40
N ALA A 305 1.38 -4.86 22.95
CA ALA A 305 2.19 -5.91 23.56
C ALA A 305 1.41 -7.24 23.64
N GLY A 306 2.10 -8.34 23.53
CA GLY A 306 1.48 -9.67 23.58
C GLY A 306 0.40 -9.82 22.48
N GLU A 307 -0.76 -10.29 22.90
CA GLU A 307 -1.93 -10.51 22.04
C GLU A 307 -2.82 -9.28 21.90
N ARG A 308 -2.44 -8.13 22.49
CA ARG A 308 -3.30 -6.96 22.64
C ARG A 308 -2.71 -5.74 21.98
N ALA A 309 -3.55 -4.98 21.27
CA ALA A 309 -3.23 -3.65 20.83
C ALA A 309 -4.38 -2.68 21.09
N ALA A 310 -4.06 -1.48 21.55
CA ALA A 310 -5.00 -0.40 21.78
C ALA A 310 -4.39 0.93 21.33
N PHE A 311 -5.14 1.72 20.59
CA PHE A 311 -4.71 3.04 20.14
C PHE A 311 -5.89 3.94 19.79
N TRP A 312 -5.63 5.24 19.85
CA TRP A 312 -6.55 6.24 19.34
C TRP A 312 -6.31 6.51 17.85
N ARG A 313 -7.38 6.81 17.14
CA ARG A 313 -7.34 7.47 15.84
C ARG A 313 -8.09 8.78 15.97
N VAL A 314 -7.44 9.89 15.67
CA VAL A 314 -8.02 11.22 15.91
C VAL A 314 -7.98 12.05 14.64
N TYR A 315 -9.13 12.51 14.20
CA TYR A 315 -9.27 13.44 13.08
C TYR A 315 -9.89 14.74 13.54
N GLN A 316 -9.21 15.85 13.23
CA GLN A 316 -9.72 17.21 13.48
C GLN A 316 -9.32 18.10 12.29
N HIS A 317 -10.31 18.53 11.50
CA HIS A 317 -10.08 19.48 10.40
C HIS A 317 -11.36 20.25 10.08
N GLY A 318 -11.29 21.57 10.10
CA GLY A 318 -12.48 22.42 9.95
C GLY A 318 -13.54 22.07 10.99
N ASP A 319 -14.76 21.86 10.54
CA ASP A 319 -15.89 21.49 11.39
C ASP A 319 -16.05 19.96 11.57
N THR A 320 -15.14 19.17 11.03
CA THR A 320 -15.20 17.70 11.12
C THR A 320 -14.24 17.20 12.18
N HIS A 321 -14.79 16.55 13.20
CA HIS A 321 -14.04 16.02 14.34
C HIS A 321 -14.52 14.61 14.67
N GLN A 322 -13.62 13.67 14.81
CA GLN A 322 -13.93 12.32 15.27
C GLN A 322 -12.75 11.71 16.01
N ILE A 323 -13.05 11.06 17.11
CA ILE A 323 -12.13 10.24 17.89
C ILE A 323 -12.58 8.78 17.75
N ALA A 324 -11.67 7.89 17.40
CA ALA A 324 -11.90 6.46 17.45
C ALA A 324 -10.96 5.82 18.47
N LEU A 325 -11.48 4.96 19.32
CA LEU A 325 -10.71 4.03 20.13
C LEU A 325 -10.74 2.67 19.45
N VAL A 326 -9.56 2.15 19.13
CA VAL A 326 -9.39 0.83 18.53
C VAL A 326 -8.79 -0.12 19.55
N LEU A 327 -9.40 -1.28 19.72
CA LEU A 327 -8.98 -2.34 20.62
C LEU A 327 -8.91 -3.66 19.84
N LEU A 328 -7.73 -4.26 19.78
CA LEU A 328 -7.45 -5.49 19.02
C LEU A 328 -7.03 -6.61 19.95
N ASN A 329 -7.61 -7.76 19.78
CA ASN A 329 -7.26 -8.99 20.49
C ASN A 329 -7.01 -10.11 19.47
N LYS A 330 -5.77 -10.60 19.37
CA LYS A 330 -5.40 -11.73 18.53
C LYS A 330 -5.27 -13.06 19.32
N GLY A 331 -5.64 -13.05 20.61
CA GLY A 331 -5.59 -14.24 21.46
C GLY A 331 -6.81 -15.12 21.30
N ASP A 332 -6.68 -16.39 21.68
CA ASP A 332 -7.73 -17.41 21.62
C ASP A 332 -8.84 -17.26 22.69
N ALA A 333 -8.71 -16.28 23.56
CA ALA A 333 -9.69 -15.98 24.61
C ALA A 333 -10.11 -14.52 24.58
N GLU A 334 -11.31 -14.24 25.09
CA GLU A 334 -11.72 -12.85 25.33
C GLU A 334 -10.75 -12.17 26.29
N THR A 335 -10.52 -10.88 26.06
CA THR A 335 -9.65 -10.06 26.93
C THR A 335 -10.36 -8.77 27.33
N ARG A 336 -9.95 -8.21 28.47
CA ARG A 336 -10.48 -6.96 29.00
C ARG A 336 -9.45 -5.85 28.88
N PHE A 337 -9.87 -4.76 28.26
CA PHE A 337 -9.10 -3.52 28.19
C PHE A 337 -9.61 -2.54 29.27
N ALA A 338 -8.72 -2.09 30.13
CA ALA A 338 -8.99 -1.00 31.06
C ALA A 338 -8.42 0.29 30.47
N ILE A 339 -9.27 1.10 29.87
CA ILE A 339 -8.89 2.34 29.19
C ILE A 339 -9.17 3.53 30.10
N SER A 340 -8.13 4.26 30.45
CA SER A 340 -8.20 5.50 31.21
C SER A 340 -8.07 6.73 30.32
N GLY A 341 -8.55 7.87 30.79
CA GLY A 341 -8.44 9.14 30.07
C GLY A 341 -9.31 9.26 28.82
N MET A 342 -10.35 8.46 28.72
CA MET A 342 -11.36 8.63 27.69
C MET A 342 -12.04 9.99 27.81
N GLN A 343 -12.30 10.62 26.66
CA GLN A 343 -13.09 11.84 26.64
C GLN A 343 -14.51 11.53 27.07
N SER A 344 -15.10 12.40 27.91
CA SER A 344 -16.51 12.28 28.29
C SER A 344 -17.42 12.44 27.07
N GLY A 345 -18.46 11.65 27.03
CA GLY A 345 -19.43 11.66 25.94
C GLY A 345 -20.12 10.31 25.75
N GLU A 346 -20.90 10.24 24.69
CA GLU A 346 -21.59 9.02 24.29
C GLU A 346 -20.85 8.38 23.12
N TRP A 347 -20.14 7.31 23.41
CA TRP A 347 -19.36 6.54 22.44
C TRP A 347 -20.22 5.47 21.79
N THR A 348 -20.10 5.30 20.50
CA THR A 348 -20.85 4.33 19.72
C THR A 348 -19.91 3.25 19.20
N SER A 349 -20.24 1.96 19.42
CA SER A 349 -19.56 0.86 18.73
C SER A 349 -19.82 0.95 17.22
N ALA A 350 -18.74 0.91 16.44
CA ALA A 350 -18.83 1.00 14.99
C ALA A 350 -19.34 -0.30 14.33
N PHE A 351 -19.38 -1.42 15.08
CA PHE A 351 -19.84 -2.71 14.59
C PHE A 351 -21.34 -2.94 14.80
N ASP A 352 -21.86 -2.63 15.97
CA ASP A 352 -23.25 -2.94 16.34
C ASP A 352 -24.11 -1.73 16.75
N GLY A 353 -23.49 -0.54 16.79
CA GLY A 353 -24.17 0.70 17.18
C GLY A 353 -24.45 0.83 18.67
N HIS A 354 -23.93 -0.08 19.51
CA HIS A 354 -24.14 -0.02 20.96
C HIS A 354 -23.55 1.26 21.55
N LEU A 355 -24.33 1.95 22.39
CA LEU A 355 -23.94 3.20 23.03
C LEU A 355 -23.26 2.96 24.38
N ARG A 356 -22.14 3.64 24.60
CA ARG A 356 -21.41 3.64 25.87
C ARG A 356 -21.20 5.07 26.34
N ARG A 357 -21.82 5.42 27.45
CA ARG A 357 -21.59 6.71 28.11
C ARG A 357 -20.31 6.69 28.94
N VAL A 358 -19.46 7.69 28.76
CA VAL A 358 -18.24 7.90 29.52
C VAL A 358 -18.33 9.26 30.22
N ASP A 359 -18.14 9.27 31.55
CA ASP A 359 -18.12 10.49 32.36
C ASP A 359 -16.72 11.17 32.37
N VAL A 360 -16.65 12.38 32.88
CA VAL A 360 -15.42 13.16 32.97
C VAL A 360 -14.36 12.42 33.80
N GLY A 361 -13.13 12.28 33.24
CA GLY A 361 -12.06 11.51 33.86
C GLY A 361 -12.27 9.99 33.75
N GLY A 362 -13.15 9.56 32.85
CA GLY A 362 -13.69 8.22 32.79
C GLY A 362 -12.69 7.15 32.46
N GLU A 363 -12.87 6.04 33.16
CA GLU A 363 -12.30 4.75 32.81
C GLU A 363 -13.38 3.89 32.16
N ALA A 364 -13.01 3.12 31.15
CA ALA A 364 -13.88 2.13 30.57
C ALA A 364 -13.22 0.76 30.60
N ASN A 365 -13.96 -0.23 31.08
CA ASN A 365 -13.63 -1.63 30.95
C ASN A 365 -14.37 -2.21 29.75
N ILE A 366 -13.63 -2.61 28.71
CA ILE A 366 -14.17 -3.08 27.45
C ILE A 366 -13.67 -4.50 27.22
N VAL A 367 -14.60 -5.42 26.98
CA VAL A 367 -14.27 -6.82 26.66
C VAL A 367 -14.24 -6.95 25.15
N VAL A 368 -13.16 -7.53 24.63
CA VAL A 368 -12.98 -7.85 23.22
C VAL A 368 -12.83 -9.35 23.08
N GLY A 369 -13.63 -9.96 22.23
CA GLY A 369 -13.62 -11.40 21.98
C GLY A 369 -12.29 -11.90 21.42
N ALA A 370 -12.12 -13.21 21.36
CA ALA A 370 -10.99 -13.83 20.70
C ALA A 370 -10.95 -13.44 19.22
N HIS A 371 -9.75 -13.19 18.68
CA HIS A 371 -9.52 -12.83 17.27
C HIS A 371 -10.45 -11.72 16.75
N SER A 372 -10.63 -10.69 17.57
CA SER A 372 -11.64 -9.65 17.33
C SER A 372 -11.07 -8.26 17.46
N VAL A 373 -11.84 -7.30 16.96
CA VAL A 373 -11.57 -5.87 17.09
C VAL A 373 -12.83 -5.16 17.58
N GLU A 374 -12.67 -4.18 18.48
CA GLU A 374 -13.71 -3.21 18.84
C GLU A 374 -13.25 -1.82 18.44
N VAL A 375 -14.16 -1.05 17.87
CA VAL A 375 -13.94 0.35 17.50
C VAL A 375 -15.08 1.19 18.10
N LEU A 376 -14.74 2.06 19.05
CA LEU A 376 -15.67 3.02 19.62
C LEU A 376 -15.43 4.40 19.01
N LEU A 377 -16.48 5.03 18.54
CA LEU A 377 -16.46 6.34 17.88
C LEU A 377 -17.09 7.42 18.75
N LEU A 378 -16.48 8.60 18.76
CA LEU A 378 -17.02 9.82 19.35
C LEU A 378 -16.88 10.97 18.37
N ASP A 379 -17.98 11.53 17.89
CA ASP A 379 -18.01 12.70 17.01
C ASP A 379 -17.96 13.98 17.86
N ALA A 380 -16.75 14.39 18.23
CA ALA A 380 -16.51 15.57 19.06
C ALA A 380 -15.11 16.14 18.86
N VAL A 381 -14.97 17.43 19.15
CA VAL A 381 -13.66 18.09 19.30
C VAL A 381 -12.90 17.46 20.44
N VAL A 382 -11.61 17.22 20.28
CA VAL A 382 -10.75 16.67 21.35
C VAL A 382 -10.59 17.68 22.49
N THR A 383 -11.02 17.29 23.67
CA THR A 383 -10.92 18.09 24.89
C THR A 383 -10.23 17.33 26.04
N ALA A 384 -10.11 16.01 25.96
CA ALA A 384 -9.43 15.20 26.97
C ALA A 384 -7.95 15.62 27.08
N PRO A 385 -7.45 16.06 28.27
CA PRO A 385 -6.10 16.63 28.38
C PRO A 385 -4.99 15.70 27.90
N GLY A 386 -5.12 14.40 28.13
CA GLY A 386 -4.16 13.40 27.69
C GLY A 386 -4.07 13.29 26.15
N LEU A 387 -5.19 13.35 25.45
CA LEU A 387 -5.23 13.36 23.98
C LEU A 387 -4.70 14.68 23.42
N VAL A 388 -5.11 15.81 23.99
CA VAL A 388 -4.60 17.14 23.58
C VAL A 388 -3.08 17.21 23.71
N ALA A 389 -2.51 16.66 24.79
CA ALA A 389 -1.06 16.63 24.99
C ALA A 389 -0.33 15.78 23.95
N GLN A 390 -0.90 14.66 23.53
CA GLN A 390 -0.31 13.78 22.51
C GLN A 390 -0.41 14.32 21.09
N LEU A 391 -1.37 15.21 20.82
CA LEU A 391 -1.57 15.84 19.51
C LEU A 391 -0.64 17.05 19.26
N ARG A 392 0.04 17.53 20.27
CA ARG A 392 1.04 18.62 20.20
C ARG A 392 2.45 18.05 19.93
#